data_7ad528fb21926ce6a665ce08580ddd64
#
_entry.id   7ad528fb21926ce6a665ce08580ddd64
#
_cell.length_a   1.000
_cell.length_b   1.000
_cell.length_c   1.000
_cell.angle_alpha   90.00
_cell.angle_beta   90.00
_cell.angle_gamma   90.00
#
_symmetry.space_group_name_H-M   'P 1'
#
loop_
_entity.id
_entity.type
_entity.pdbx_description
1 polymer ?
#
loop_
_entity_poly.entity_id
_entity_poly.type
_entity_poly.pdbx_seq_one_letter_code
_entity_poly.pdbx_strand_id
1 'polypeptide(L)'
;MLSILPLSLMSFFSYSHANITSLSDGELRKVEGQGLMTLSYISPTDSQNQNTGSNIGFYKLGMEAQVDLNANIKKLQLGCGGVNGAGACDIDIDYLSLSGVADTSTGRASSSATITNPFIQFAIKNPNSASTREVSGFRLSAESIQGLLTFGLENGDAKSGINSFSGYMVTKDTTGTVSTGAVNSGLTQSALGKVITGMAKSSTGLITTNFRSTAYDLTLSAASGSLVLPSQVITGKRITSANLTGTATVSGIGLGGTIKADTDLGIGVSGNLSGTINNLGVNVTVNEDLGYFHKVNLNGTAASLSMQKQNLIWPDAKSTAQTGWWLELSNPIDIGDVSPLKTVDITKDVVSATLDQVSAYLGQKSHAVNCGILALSCVVAGKIDTGTVDLSNSASVPMGLTNLVLTNQNFAPNCYGNLKFC
;
A
#
# COMPACT_ATOMS: atom_id res chain seq x y z
N MET A 1 6.53 112.33 -13.26
CA MET A 1 7.75 111.65 -12.79
C MET A 1 7.34 110.27 -12.32
N LEU A 2 7.56 109.28 -13.14
CA LEU A 2 7.14 107.88 -12.87
C LEU A 2 8.41 107.10 -12.50
N SER A 3 8.50 106.54 -11.28
CA SER A 3 9.60 105.73 -10.80
C SER A 3 9.25 104.27 -11.06
N ILE A 4 10.10 103.62 -11.88
CA ILE A 4 9.97 102.25 -12.18
C ILE A 4 10.90 101.43 -11.24
N LEU A 5 10.29 100.58 -10.40
CA LEU A 5 11.04 99.61 -9.55
C LEU A 5 11.24 98.31 -10.32
N PRO A 6 12.46 97.69 -10.42
CA PRO A 6 12.63 96.40 -11.01
C PRO A 6 12.32 95.31 -10.00
N LEU A 7 11.42 94.38 -10.36
CA LEU A 7 11.06 93.19 -9.64
C LEU A 7 12.10 92.11 -10.01
N SER A 8 13.02 91.80 -9.08
CA SER A 8 13.96 90.68 -9.25
C SER A 8 13.29 89.35 -8.95
N LEU A 9 13.09 88.54 -9.97
CA LEU A 9 12.58 87.21 -9.87
C LEU A 9 13.74 86.27 -9.42
N MET A 10 13.78 85.89 -8.12
CA MET A 10 14.67 84.83 -7.61
C MET A 10 14.06 83.48 -7.91
N SER A 11 14.58 82.77 -8.94
CA SER A 11 14.27 81.39 -9.24
C SER A 11 15.02 80.46 -8.25
N PHE A 12 14.27 79.88 -7.31
CA PHE A 12 14.78 78.79 -6.46
C PHE A 12 14.84 77.51 -7.29
N PHE A 13 16.02 77.12 -7.77
CA PHE A 13 16.25 75.77 -8.25
C PHE A 13 16.43 74.82 -7.06
N SER A 14 15.32 74.08 -6.72
CA SER A 14 15.40 72.94 -5.79
C SER A 14 16.06 71.77 -6.52
N TYR A 15 17.33 71.49 -6.22
CA TYR A 15 17.96 70.25 -6.62
C TYR A 15 17.37 69.12 -5.78
N SER A 16 16.44 68.34 -6.32
CA SER A 16 16.03 67.08 -5.72
C SER A 16 17.11 66.07 -6.02
N HIS A 17 17.88 65.70 -5.03
CA HIS A 17 18.78 64.54 -5.12
C HIS A 17 17.93 63.32 -4.93
N ALA A 18 17.70 62.59 -6.03
CA ALA A 18 17.16 61.24 -5.94
C ALA A 18 18.27 60.32 -5.37
N ASN A 19 18.14 59.93 -4.10
CA ASN A 19 19.00 58.91 -3.54
C ASN A 19 18.58 57.59 -4.16
N ILE A 20 19.33 57.12 -5.14
CA ILE A 20 19.22 55.76 -5.71
C ILE A 20 19.89 54.84 -4.71
N THR A 21 19.07 54.19 -3.85
CA THR A 21 19.54 53.07 -3.02
C THR A 21 19.51 51.80 -3.87
N SER A 22 20.61 51.06 -3.88
CA SER A 22 20.64 49.75 -4.47
C SER A 22 19.68 48.83 -3.69
N LEU A 23 18.63 48.37 -4.34
CA LEU A 23 17.70 47.39 -3.78
C LEU A 23 18.36 46.00 -3.80
N SER A 24 18.17 45.24 -2.74
CA SER A 24 18.52 43.83 -2.72
C SER A 24 17.64 43.04 -3.69
N ASP A 25 18.11 41.87 -4.15
CA ASP A 25 17.33 41.00 -5.03
C ASP A 25 15.94 40.69 -4.48
N GLY A 26 15.79 40.62 -3.15
CA GLY A 26 14.51 40.43 -2.48
C GLY A 26 13.58 41.66 -2.52
N GLU A 27 14.16 42.87 -2.52
CA GLU A 27 13.42 44.14 -2.66
C GLU A 27 13.09 44.45 -4.11
N LEU A 28 13.96 44.10 -5.06
CA LEU A 28 13.69 44.15 -6.49
C LEU A 28 12.52 43.24 -6.87
N ARG A 29 12.44 42.05 -6.33
CA ARG A 29 11.28 41.15 -6.51
C ARG A 29 9.96 41.73 -5.98
N LYS A 30 10.01 42.55 -4.94
CA LYS A 30 8.81 43.24 -4.40
C LYS A 30 8.40 44.47 -5.20
N VAL A 31 9.35 45.14 -5.85
CA VAL A 31 9.11 46.40 -6.59
C VAL A 31 8.74 46.14 -8.05
N GLU A 32 9.28 45.11 -8.68
CA GLU A 32 8.95 44.74 -10.07
C GLU A 32 7.70 43.84 -10.16
N GLY A 33 6.67 44.11 -9.37
CA GLY A 33 5.42 43.39 -9.46
C GLY A 33 5.64 41.91 -9.70
N GLN A 34 5.97 41.17 -8.63
CA GLN A 34 6.07 39.70 -8.54
C GLN A 34 6.65 39.08 -9.81
N GLY A 35 7.94 38.78 -9.79
CA GLY A 35 8.53 37.92 -10.83
C GLY A 35 7.75 36.63 -10.86
N LEU A 36 6.81 36.50 -11.83
CA LEU A 36 6.00 35.30 -12.02
C LEU A 36 6.85 34.04 -12.18
N MET A 37 8.15 34.21 -12.43
CA MET A 37 9.08 33.12 -12.72
C MET A 37 10.31 33.20 -11.82
N THR A 38 10.71 32.05 -11.27
CA THR A 38 11.93 31.87 -10.46
C THR A 38 12.88 30.96 -11.18
N LEU A 39 14.18 31.27 -11.07
CA LEU A 39 15.26 30.41 -11.55
C LEU A 39 16.17 30.04 -10.37
N SER A 40 16.40 28.76 -10.17
CA SER A 40 17.36 28.26 -9.19
C SER A 40 18.30 27.22 -9.79
N TYR A 41 19.48 27.08 -9.20
CA TYR A 41 20.51 26.15 -9.65
C TYR A 41 21.11 25.40 -8.46
N ILE A 42 21.18 24.08 -8.58
CA ILE A 42 21.88 23.18 -7.67
C ILE A 42 23.12 22.67 -8.42
N SER A 43 24.30 22.99 -7.90
CA SER A 43 25.56 22.60 -8.54
C SER A 43 25.88 21.11 -8.39
N PRO A 44 26.77 20.53 -9.20
CA PRO A 44 27.19 19.13 -9.03
C PRO A 44 27.86 18.85 -7.67
N THR A 45 28.38 19.86 -7.00
CA THR A 45 29.07 19.77 -5.69
C THR A 45 28.21 20.27 -4.54
N ASP A 46 26.95 20.64 -4.81
CA ASP A 46 26.02 21.07 -3.77
C ASP A 46 25.65 19.90 -2.85
N SER A 47 25.54 20.17 -1.55
CA SER A 47 25.18 19.16 -0.55
C SER A 47 23.77 18.57 -0.73
N GLN A 48 22.88 19.29 -1.40
CA GLN A 48 21.53 18.81 -1.75
C GLN A 48 21.54 17.90 -2.98
N ASN A 49 22.64 17.83 -3.71
CA ASN A 49 22.76 17.01 -4.91
C ASN A 49 23.20 15.58 -4.58
N GLN A 50 22.28 14.65 -4.65
CA GLN A 50 22.54 13.24 -4.34
C GLN A 50 23.26 12.48 -5.47
N ASN A 51 23.47 13.08 -6.64
CA ASN A 51 24.14 12.45 -7.79
C ASN A 51 25.67 12.66 -7.73
N THR A 52 26.27 12.26 -6.63
CA THR A 52 27.70 12.45 -6.38
C THR A 52 28.57 11.79 -7.47
N GLY A 53 29.60 12.51 -7.94
CA GLY A 53 30.53 12.00 -8.95
C GLY A 53 30.02 12.00 -10.40
N SER A 54 28.75 12.29 -10.64
CA SER A 54 28.16 12.30 -11.99
C SER A 54 28.37 13.60 -12.76
N ASN A 55 28.85 14.66 -12.09
CA ASN A 55 28.98 16.01 -12.62
C ASN A 55 27.69 16.57 -13.24
N ILE A 56 26.57 16.33 -12.58
CA ILE A 56 25.24 16.81 -12.97
C ILE A 56 24.82 17.95 -12.06
N GLY A 57 24.40 19.08 -12.65
CA GLY A 57 23.72 20.17 -11.97
C GLY A 57 22.25 20.24 -12.37
N PHE A 58 21.42 20.84 -11.52
CA PHE A 58 19.99 20.99 -11.77
C PHE A 58 19.61 22.46 -11.88
N TYR A 59 18.94 22.82 -12.97
CA TYR A 59 18.34 24.12 -13.20
C TYR A 59 16.83 24.00 -13.07
N LYS A 60 16.22 24.73 -12.11
CA LYS A 60 14.78 24.78 -11.88
C LYS A 60 14.23 26.11 -12.38
N LEU A 61 13.29 26.06 -13.31
CA LEU A 61 12.49 27.21 -13.74
C LEU A 61 11.10 27.03 -13.13
N GLY A 62 10.78 27.81 -12.12
CA GLY A 62 9.52 27.77 -11.39
C GLY A 62 8.60 28.93 -11.76
N MET A 63 7.33 28.73 -11.57
CA MET A 63 6.29 29.75 -11.62
C MET A 63 5.77 29.98 -10.21
N GLU A 64 5.84 31.20 -9.69
CA GLU A 64 5.22 31.58 -8.42
C GLU A 64 3.73 31.87 -8.62
N ALA A 65 2.95 30.81 -8.80
CA ALA A 65 1.53 30.88 -9.10
C ALA A 65 0.78 29.65 -8.63
N GLN A 66 -0.50 29.82 -8.42
CA GLN A 66 -1.45 28.72 -8.31
C GLN A 66 -2.09 28.47 -9.68
N VAL A 67 -2.09 27.22 -10.12
CA VAL A 67 -2.73 26.77 -11.35
C VAL A 67 -3.81 25.78 -10.99
N ASP A 68 -5.04 26.08 -11.41
CA ASP A 68 -6.17 25.18 -11.27
C ASP A 68 -6.32 24.35 -12.56
N LEU A 69 -6.25 23.03 -12.42
CA LEU A 69 -6.28 22.10 -13.54
C LEU A 69 -7.35 21.04 -13.36
N ASN A 70 -8.20 20.88 -14.37
CA ASN A 70 -9.09 19.73 -14.53
C ASN A 70 -8.77 19.07 -15.88
N ALA A 71 -8.35 17.83 -15.85
CA ALA A 71 -7.87 17.12 -17.03
C ALA A 71 -8.39 15.69 -17.10
N ASN A 72 -8.72 15.26 -18.33
CA ASN A 72 -9.10 13.90 -18.67
C ASN A 72 -8.31 13.44 -19.89
N ILE A 73 -7.59 12.34 -19.76
CA ILE A 73 -6.77 11.76 -20.83
C ILE A 73 -7.20 10.32 -21.03
N LYS A 74 -7.82 10.02 -22.15
CA LYS A 74 -8.32 8.68 -22.46
C LYS A 74 -7.21 7.63 -22.49
N LYS A 75 -6.05 7.99 -23.06
CA LYS A 75 -4.88 7.10 -23.19
C LYS A 75 -3.61 7.94 -23.10
N LEU A 76 -2.85 7.72 -22.03
CA LEU A 76 -1.52 8.32 -21.86
C LEU A 76 -0.45 7.27 -22.18
N GLN A 77 0.35 7.50 -23.18
CA GLN A 77 1.45 6.62 -23.57
C GLN A 77 2.75 7.42 -23.72
N LEU A 78 3.77 7.07 -22.94
CA LEU A 78 5.06 7.73 -22.94
C LEU A 78 6.19 6.71 -23.08
N GLY A 79 7.21 7.05 -23.88
CA GLY A 79 8.38 6.20 -24.11
C GLY A 79 8.08 4.89 -24.81
N CYS A 80 7.16 4.91 -25.79
CA CYS A 80 6.79 3.72 -26.53
C CYS A 80 7.72 3.47 -27.72
N GLY A 81 7.97 2.20 -28.03
CA GLY A 81 8.78 1.79 -29.18
C GLY A 81 10.30 2.02 -28.98
N GLY A 82 11.05 2.15 -30.08
CA GLY A 82 12.50 2.30 -30.05
C GLY A 82 13.18 1.14 -29.32
N VAL A 83 14.03 1.45 -28.35
CA VAL A 83 14.72 0.45 -27.51
C VAL A 83 13.76 -0.39 -26.65
N ASN A 84 12.53 0.05 -26.46
CA ASN A 84 11.52 -0.65 -25.70
C ASN A 84 10.78 -1.72 -26.53
N GLY A 85 10.96 -1.72 -27.85
CA GLY A 85 10.23 -2.59 -28.78
C GLY A 85 8.86 -2.04 -29.19
N ALA A 86 8.28 -2.61 -30.20
CA ALA A 86 6.97 -2.17 -30.71
C ALA A 86 5.88 -2.38 -29.66
N GLY A 87 5.10 -1.33 -29.38
CA GLY A 87 3.98 -1.36 -28.45
C GLY A 87 4.35 -1.35 -26.95
N ALA A 88 5.63 -1.49 -26.58
CA ALA A 88 6.06 -1.38 -25.19
C ALA A 88 6.33 0.08 -24.83
N CYS A 89 5.69 0.57 -23.78
CA CYS A 89 5.83 1.93 -23.24
C CYS A 89 6.44 1.92 -21.85
N ASP A 90 7.16 2.99 -21.49
CA ASP A 90 7.58 3.20 -20.11
C ASP A 90 6.37 3.46 -19.20
N ILE A 91 5.43 4.27 -19.70
CA ILE A 91 4.16 4.57 -19.01
C ILE A 91 3.03 4.36 -20.01
N ASP A 92 2.04 3.55 -19.64
CA ASP A 92 0.82 3.31 -20.39
C ASP A 92 -0.36 3.28 -19.43
N ILE A 93 -1.21 4.29 -19.49
CA ILE A 93 -2.33 4.49 -18.56
C ILE A 93 -3.59 4.82 -19.34
N ASP A 94 -4.67 4.07 -19.07
CA ASP A 94 -6.00 4.35 -19.57
C ASP A 94 -6.76 5.25 -18.59
N TYR A 95 -7.59 6.14 -19.14
CA TYR A 95 -8.53 6.99 -18.40
C TYR A 95 -7.90 7.72 -17.21
N LEU A 96 -6.78 8.39 -17.45
CA LEU A 96 -6.14 9.25 -16.46
C LEU A 96 -6.98 10.52 -16.27
N SER A 97 -7.37 10.81 -15.03
CA SER A 97 -8.12 12.01 -14.68
C SER A 97 -7.53 12.74 -13.48
N LEU A 98 -7.47 14.04 -13.56
CA LEU A 98 -7.07 14.93 -12.46
C LEU A 98 -8.16 16.00 -12.28
N SER A 99 -8.69 16.12 -11.06
CA SER A 99 -9.72 17.09 -10.69
C SER A 99 -9.57 17.54 -9.24
N GLY A 100 -10.43 18.43 -8.77
CA GLY A 100 -10.66 18.64 -7.35
C GLY A 100 -11.25 17.37 -6.70
N VAL A 101 -11.21 17.32 -5.37
CA VAL A 101 -11.79 16.23 -4.59
C VAL A 101 -13.31 16.40 -4.57
N ALA A 102 -14.04 15.41 -5.11
CA ALA A 102 -15.49 15.37 -5.11
C ALA A 102 -15.99 13.92 -5.23
N ASP A 103 -17.15 13.65 -4.60
CA ASP A 103 -17.76 12.32 -4.53
C ASP A 103 -18.74 12.04 -5.68
N THR A 104 -18.97 13.01 -6.57
CA THR A 104 -19.88 12.91 -7.71
C THR A 104 -19.19 13.30 -9.02
N SER A 105 -19.63 12.74 -10.14
CA SER A 105 -19.13 13.10 -11.48
C SER A 105 -19.29 14.58 -11.78
N THR A 106 -20.46 15.16 -11.44
CA THR A 106 -20.71 16.61 -11.60
C THR A 106 -19.79 17.44 -10.73
N GLY A 107 -19.56 17.02 -9.48
CA GLY A 107 -18.63 17.68 -8.57
C GLY A 107 -17.20 17.63 -9.08
N ARG A 108 -16.74 16.47 -9.58
CA ARG A 108 -15.42 16.36 -10.20
C ARG A 108 -15.27 17.19 -11.47
N ALA A 109 -16.28 17.17 -12.35
CA ALA A 109 -16.28 17.96 -13.58
C ALA A 109 -16.25 19.47 -13.33
N SER A 110 -16.83 19.93 -12.22
CA SER A 110 -16.90 21.35 -11.84
C SER A 110 -15.79 21.81 -10.88
N SER A 111 -14.85 20.94 -10.52
CA SER A 111 -13.74 21.24 -9.62
C SER A 111 -12.39 20.99 -10.29
N SER A 112 -11.37 21.67 -9.83
CA SER A 112 -10.01 21.56 -10.35
C SER A 112 -9.04 21.13 -9.26
N ALA A 113 -8.02 20.38 -9.64
CA ALA A 113 -6.86 20.20 -8.78
C ALA A 113 -6.08 21.52 -8.72
N THR A 114 -5.57 21.84 -7.53
CA THR A 114 -4.75 23.02 -7.31
C THR A 114 -3.28 22.65 -7.33
N ILE A 115 -2.54 23.25 -8.25
CA ILE A 115 -1.10 23.07 -8.45
C ILE A 115 -0.40 24.34 -8.01
N THR A 116 0.36 24.29 -6.92
CA THR A 116 1.07 25.46 -6.37
C THR A 116 2.53 25.42 -6.82
N ASN A 117 2.98 26.56 -7.33
CA ASN A 117 4.35 26.78 -7.79
C ASN A 117 4.87 25.68 -8.72
N PRO A 118 4.20 25.46 -9.89
CA PRO A 118 4.65 24.48 -10.86
C PRO A 118 6.04 24.85 -11.42
N PHE A 119 6.84 23.84 -11.73
CA PHE A 119 8.18 24.06 -12.27
C PHE A 119 8.60 23.00 -13.29
N ILE A 120 9.54 23.42 -14.14
CA ILE A 120 10.34 22.53 -14.99
C ILE A 120 11.76 22.52 -14.44
N GLN A 121 12.36 21.35 -14.35
CA GLN A 121 13.73 21.19 -13.90
C GLN A 121 14.53 20.41 -14.95
N PHE A 122 15.75 20.88 -15.23
CA PHE A 122 16.67 20.25 -16.18
C PHE A 122 17.89 19.70 -15.43
N ALA A 123 18.22 18.45 -15.68
CA ALA A 123 19.47 17.84 -15.28
C ALA A 123 20.51 18.08 -16.39
N ILE A 124 21.57 18.81 -16.07
CA ILE A 124 22.64 19.17 -17.02
C ILE A 124 23.94 18.50 -16.59
N LYS A 125 24.45 17.62 -17.44
CA LYS A 125 25.79 17.04 -17.28
C LYS A 125 26.85 18.06 -17.70
N ASN A 126 27.94 18.11 -16.97
CA ASN A 126 29.07 19.06 -17.20
C ASN A 126 28.60 20.52 -17.33
N PRO A 127 27.79 21.06 -16.39
CA PRO A 127 27.16 22.38 -16.56
C PRO A 127 28.16 23.53 -16.75
N ASN A 128 29.38 23.39 -16.26
CA ASN A 128 30.44 24.40 -16.31
C ASN A 128 31.28 24.35 -17.58
N SER A 129 31.04 23.40 -18.51
CA SER A 129 31.81 23.24 -19.74
C SER A 129 30.93 23.42 -20.96
N ALA A 130 31.09 24.50 -21.71
CA ALA A 130 30.29 24.78 -22.89
C ALA A 130 30.44 23.72 -23.99
N SER A 131 31.57 23.06 -24.10
CA SER A 131 31.87 22.05 -25.12
C SER A 131 31.32 20.66 -24.80
N THR A 132 31.10 20.33 -23.51
CA THR A 132 30.68 19.00 -23.06
C THR A 132 29.34 19.03 -22.31
N ARG A 133 28.71 20.19 -22.22
CA ARG A 133 27.41 20.37 -21.59
C ARG A 133 26.32 19.58 -22.33
N GLU A 134 25.56 18.79 -21.59
CA GLU A 134 24.51 17.98 -22.15
C GLU A 134 23.27 17.97 -21.24
N VAL A 135 22.08 18.09 -21.85
CA VAL A 135 20.82 17.86 -21.13
C VAL A 135 20.66 16.36 -20.92
N SER A 136 20.77 15.92 -19.67
CA SER A 136 20.64 14.52 -19.25
C SER A 136 19.23 14.14 -18.89
N GLY A 137 18.37 15.11 -18.60
CA GLY A 137 16.95 14.86 -18.31
C GLY A 137 16.17 16.14 -18.04
N PHE A 138 14.87 16.01 -18.02
CA PHE A 138 13.97 17.04 -17.53
C PHE A 138 12.89 16.45 -16.63
N ARG A 139 12.34 17.27 -15.72
CA ARG A 139 11.26 16.92 -14.80
C ARG A 139 10.21 18.02 -14.76
N LEU A 140 8.95 17.61 -14.79
CA LEU A 140 7.79 18.45 -14.51
C LEU A 140 7.31 18.12 -13.12
N SER A 141 7.09 19.13 -12.26
CA SER A 141 6.58 18.96 -10.92
C SER A 141 5.98 20.28 -10.40
N ALA A 142 5.55 20.29 -9.15
CA ALA A 142 5.13 21.46 -8.41
C ALA A 142 5.59 21.35 -6.95
N GLU A 143 5.54 22.43 -6.21
CA GLU A 143 5.83 22.40 -4.77
C GLU A 143 4.72 21.69 -4.00
N SER A 144 3.47 21.83 -4.47
CA SER A 144 2.30 21.18 -3.89
C SER A 144 1.26 20.90 -4.96
N ILE A 145 0.61 19.74 -4.86
CA ILE A 145 -0.56 19.38 -5.69
C ILE A 145 -1.65 18.88 -4.78
N GLN A 146 -2.86 19.47 -4.89
CA GLN A 146 -4.04 19.04 -4.16
C GLN A 146 -5.14 18.67 -5.15
N GLY A 147 -5.78 17.52 -4.95
CA GLY A 147 -6.85 17.06 -5.83
C GLY A 147 -7.04 15.57 -5.82
N LEU A 148 -7.78 15.07 -6.78
CA LEU A 148 -8.03 13.66 -6.98
C LEU A 148 -7.47 13.21 -8.33
N LEU A 149 -6.47 12.33 -8.29
CA LEU A 149 -5.90 11.66 -9.45
C LEU A 149 -6.47 10.25 -9.53
N THR A 150 -7.01 9.88 -10.70
CA THR A 150 -7.57 8.54 -10.92
C THR A 150 -7.08 7.93 -12.22
N PHE A 151 -7.02 6.59 -12.25
CA PHE A 151 -6.61 5.78 -13.39
C PHE A 151 -7.70 4.75 -13.67
N GLY A 152 -8.06 4.58 -14.94
CA GLY A 152 -9.03 3.58 -15.35
C GLY A 152 -10.46 3.87 -14.92
N LEU A 153 -11.28 2.83 -15.02
CA LEU A 153 -12.68 2.82 -14.65
C LEU A 153 -12.85 1.88 -13.45
N GLU A 154 -13.44 2.37 -12.39
CA GLU A 154 -13.69 1.59 -11.18
C GLU A 154 -14.78 0.54 -11.36
N ASN A 155 -14.74 -0.49 -10.53
CA ASN A 155 -15.77 -1.52 -10.36
C ASN A 155 -16.03 -2.41 -11.60
N GLY A 156 -15.02 -2.61 -12.44
CA GLY A 156 -15.08 -3.60 -13.51
C GLY A 156 -14.32 -4.89 -13.16
N ASP A 157 -14.83 -6.04 -13.58
CA ASP A 157 -14.08 -7.31 -13.49
C ASP A 157 -12.85 -7.33 -14.41
N ALA A 158 -12.83 -6.44 -15.40
CA ALA A 158 -11.72 -6.27 -16.32
C ALA A 158 -10.80 -5.15 -15.82
N LYS A 159 -9.50 -5.42 -15.83
CA LYS A 159 -8.51 -4.40 -15.52
C LYS A 159 -8.62 -3.21 -16.48
N SER A 160 -8.54 -2.02 -15.92
CA SER A 160 -8.43 -0.77 -16.67
C SER A 160 -7.54 0.18 -15.88
N GLY A 161 -6.85 1.09 -16.50
CA GLY A 161 -5.99 2.05 -15.81
C GLY A 161 -4.52 1.84 -16.13
N ILE A 162 -3.69 1.38 -15.20
CA ILE A 162 -2.25 1.28 -15.42
C ILE A 162 -1.89 -0.02 -16.13
N ASN A 163 -1.55 0.06 -17.43
CA ASN A 163 -1.09 -1.08 -18.25
C ASN A 163 0.42 -1.30 -18.13
N SER A 164 1.20 -0.22 -17.98
CA SER A 164 2.65 -0.23 -17.77
C SER A 164 3.06 0.98 -16.95
N PHE A 165 3.91 0.76 -15.98
CA PHE A 165 4.37 1.80 -15.07
C PHE A 165 5.88 1.76 -14.91
N SER A 166 6.53 2.88 -15.20
CA SER A 166 7.91 3.13 -14.80
C SER A 166 7.88 4.28 -13.80
N GLY A 167 8.19 3.97 -12.55
CA GLY A 167 8.03 5.00 -11.52
C GLY A 167 8.18 4.51 -10.10
N TYR A 168 7.69 5.36 -9.22
CA TYR A 168 7.59 5.14 -7.78
C TYR A 168 6.18 5.52 -7.33
N MET A 169 5.56 4.64 -6.59
CA MET A 169 4.29 4.88 -5.91
C MET A 169 4.28 4.18 -4.56
N VAL A 170 3.37 4.58 -3.69
CA VAL A 170 3.20 4.02 -2.35
C VAL A 170 1.74 3.61 -2.17
N THR A 171 1.47 2.43 -1.62
CA THR A 171 0.11 2.05 -1.23
C THR A 171 -0.25 2.63 0.13
N LYS A 172 -1.54 2.86 0.37
CA LYS A 172 -2.05 3.19 1.70
C LYS A 172 -2.10 1.95 2.57
N ASP A 173 -1.95 2.12 3.89
CA ASP A 173 -2.30 1.08 4.87
C ASP A 173 -3.75 0.67 4.67
N THR A 174 -3.99 -0.64 4.53
CA THR A 174 -5.32 -1.17 4.23
C THR A 174 -5.59 -2.40 5.09
N THR A 175 -6.84 -2.56 5.47
CA THR A 175 -7.31 -3.72 6.23
C THR A 175 -8.40 -4.45 5.45
N GLY A 176 -8.47 -5.75 5.66
CA GLY A 176 -9.48 -6.61 5.08
C GLY A 176 -9.82 -7.76 6.02
N THR A 177 -10.49 -8.76 5.48
CA THR A 177 -10.87 -9.97 6.21
C THR A 177 -10.40 -11.20 5.47
N VAL A 178 -9.79 -12.15 6.17
CA VAL A 178 -9.53 -13.51 5.67
C VAL A 178 -10.42 -14.51 6.40
N SER A 179 -10.69 -15.65 5.78
CA SER A 179 -11.48 -16.71 6.41
C SER A 179 -10.79 -18.05 6.22
N THR A 180 -10.92 -18.95 7.21
CA THR A 180 -10.60 -20.37 7.05
C THR A 180 -11.81 -21.12 6.49
N GLY A 181 -11.55 -22.18 5.72
CA GLY A 181 -12.58 -23.13 5.34
C GLY A 181 -12.98 -24.03 6.51
N ALA A 182 -14.22 -24.52 6.50
CA ALA A 182 -14.61 -25.62 7.38
C ALA A 182 -14.03 -26.95 6.88
N VAL A 183 -13.52 -27.78 7.80
CA VAL A 183 -13.08 -29.15 7.51
C VAL A 183 -13.99 -30.10 8.27
N ASN A 184 -14.82 -30.85 7.54
CA ASN A 184 -15.82 -31.71 8.13
C ASN A 184 -15.40 -33.17 8.27
N SER A 185 -14.30 -33.57 7.65
CA SER A 185 -13.76 -34.95 7.69
C SER A 185 -12.32 -35.01 7.15
N GLY A 186 -11.66 -36.15 7.37
CA GLY A 186 -10.34 -36.42 6.79
C GLY A 186 -9.15 -36.04 7.66
N LEU A 187 -9.37 -35.37 8.79
CA LEU A 187 -8.32 -35.12 9.78
C LEU A 187 -8.23 -36.29 10.76
N THR A 188 -7.95 -37.47 10.21
CA THR A 188 -7.87 -38.72 10.97
C THR A 188 -6.50 -38.97 11.56
N GLN A 189 -6.42 -39.83 12.56
CA GLN A 189 -5.14 -40.22 13.18
C GLN A 189 -4.16 -40.83 12.16
N SER A 190 -4.67 -41.66 11.23
CA SER A 190 -3.86 -42.24 10.18
C SER A 190 -3.33 -41.21 9.17
N ALA A 191 -4.12 -40.18 8.85
CA ALA A 191 -3.73 -39.13 7.93
C ALA A 191 -2.69 -38.14 8.53
N LEU A 192 -2.80 -37.88 9.84
CA LEU A 192 -1.92 -36.95 10.56
C LEU A 192 -0.70 -37.63 11.18
N GLY A 193 -0.77 -38.97 11.45
CA GLY A 193 0.30 -39.73 12.11
C GLY A 193 0.53 -39.30 13.58
N LYS A 194 -0.43 -38.61 14.20
CA LYS A 194 -0.30 -38.02 15.51
C LYS A 194 -1.25 -38.72 16.52
N VAL A 195 -0.80 -38.90 17.74
CA VAL A 195 -1.60 -39.51 18.82
C VAL A 195 -2.02 -38.42 19.81
N ILE A 196 -3.29 -38.41 20.17
CA ILE A 196 -3.79 -37.56 21.26
C ILE A 196 -3.62 -38.34 22.55
N THR A 197 -2.98 -37.70 23.54
CA THR A 197 -2.81 -38.27 24.89
C THR A 197 -3.55 -37.42 25.92
N GLY A 198 -3.90 -38.03 27.05
CA GLY A 198 -4.58 -37.33 28.12
C GLY A 198 -4.75 -38.19 29.36
N MET A 199 -5.50 -37.69 30.33
CA MET A 199 -5.84 -38.40 31.56
C MET A 199 -7.35 -38.67 31.60
N ALA A 200 -7.71 -39.83 32.10
CA ALA A 200 -9.08 -40.23 32.42
C ALA A 200 -9.19 -40.45 33.94
N LYS A 201 -10.36 -40.11 34.51
CA LYS A 201 -10.63 -40.30 35.96
C LYS A 201 -12.02 -40.87 36.20
N SER A 202 -12.18 -41.62 37.27
CA SER A 202 -13.50 -41.97 37.77
C SER A 202 -14.22 -40.71 38.32
N SER A 203 -15.54 -40.73 38.39
CA SER A 203 -16.32 -39.63 38.94
C SER A 203 -16.03 -39.33 40.42
N THR A 204 -15.52 -40.32 41.17
CA THR A 204 -15.05 -40.16 42.55
C THR A 204 -13.63 -39.57 42.62
N GLY A 205 -12.90 -39.56 41.49
CA GLY A 205 -11.50 -39.12 41.43
C GLY A 205 -10.49 -40.11 42.06
N LEU A 206 -10.95 -41.25 42.52
CA LEU A 206 -10.08 -42.26 43.16
C LEU A 206 -9.20 -42.98 42.16
N ILE A 207 -9.67 -43.16 40.93
CA ILE A 207 -8.88 -43.78 39.82
C ILE A 207 -8.56 -42.69 38.84
N THR A 208 -7.28 -42.53 38.50
CA THR A 208 -6.80 -41.68 37.44
C THR A 208 -5.78 -42.48 36.60
N THR A 209 -5.92 -42.48 35.30
CA THR A 209 -5.06 -43.22 34.37
C THR A 209 -4.79 -42.40 33.14
N ASN A 210 -3.67 -42.61 32.42
CA ASN A 210 -3.47 -42.01 31.13
C ASN A 210 -4.22 -42.74 30.05
N PHE A 211 -4.51 -42.07 28.97
CA PHE A 211 -5.04 -42.66 27.75
C PHE A 211 -4.24 -42.20 26.52
N ARG A 212 -4.32 -43.02 25.48
CA ARG A 212 -3.76 -42.72 24.14
C ARG A 212 -4.86 -43.02 23.10
N SER A 213 -5.03 -42.09 22.17
CA SER A 213 -5.96 -42.30 21.07
C SER A 213 -5.55 -43.49 20.20
N THR A 214 -6.53 -44.30 19.82
CA THR A 214 -6.42 -45.36 18.83
C THR A 214 -7.01 -44.96 17.49
N ALA A 215 -7.95 -44.05 17.50
CA ALA A 215 -8.53 -43.41 16.32
C ALA A 215 -9.20 -42.08 16.68
N TYR A 216 -9.18 -41.15 15.75
CA TYR A 216 -10.00 -39.94 15.78
C TYR A 216 -10.31 -39.48 14.35
N ASP A 217 -11.39 -38.71 14.22
CA ASP A 217 -11.70 -37.93 13.03
C ASP A 217 -12.11 -36.52 13.49
N LEU A 218 -11.25 -35.54 13.19
CA LEU A 218 -11.43 -34.18 13.66
C LEU A 218 -12.20 -33.35 12.64
N THR A 219 -12.91 -32.37 13.15
CA THR A 219 -13.60 -31.34 12.36
C THR A 219 -13.15 -29.97 12.79
N LEU A 220 -13.06 -29.04 11.83
CA LEU A 220 -12.77 -27.62 12.11
C LEU A 220 -13.91 -26.77 11.56
N SER A 221 -14.39 -25.82 12.34
CA SER A 221 -15.35 -24.83 11.85
C SER A 221 -14.61 -23.69 11.11
N ALA A 222 -15.30 -23.07 10.16
CA ALA A 222 -14.82 -21.84 9.57
C ALA A 222 -14.75 -20.72 10.61
N ALA A 223 -13.77 -19.85 10.46
CA ALA A 223 -13.62 -18.62 11.24
C ALA A 223 -13.04 -17.53 10.38
N SER A 224 -13.25 -16.28 10.77
CA SER A 224 -12.70 -15.11 10.06
C SER A 224 -11.70 -14.36 10.95
N GLY A 225 -10.78 -13.69 10.31
CA GLY A 225 -9.75 -12.90 10.97
C GLY A 225 -9.47 -11.59 10.23
N SER A 226 -8.80 -10.67 10.91
CA SER A 226 -8.40 -9.40 10.33
C SER A 226 -7.13 -9.57 9.51
N LEU A 227 -7.15 -9.06 8.28
CA LEU A 227 -5.99 -8.91 7.40
C LEU A 227 -5.50 -7.46 7.46
N VAL A 228 -4.19 -7.28 7.59
CA VAL A 228 -3.53 -5.99 7.53
C VAL A 228 -2.48 -6.01 6.42
N LEU A 229 -2.64 -5.13 5.44
CA LEU A 229 -1.62 -4.81 4.43
C LEU A 229 -1.04 -3.44 4.78
N PRO A 230 0.20 -3.36 5.27
CA PRO A 230 0.84 -2.08 5.54
C PRO A 230 1.15 -1.33 4.23
N SER A 231 1.40 -0.05 4.34
CA SER A 231 1.90 0.77 3.23
C SER A 231 3.18 0.18 2.65
N GLN A 232 3.24 0.08 1.33
CA GLN A 232 4.37 -0.52 0.62
C GLN A 232 4.76 0.33 -0.59
N VAL A 233 6.05 0.37 -0.85
CA VAL A 233 6.62 1.02 -2.02
C VAL A 233 6.54 0.06 -3.21
N ILE A 234 5.99 0.57 -4.31
CA ILE A 234 5.97 -0.07 -5.62
C ILE A 234 6.85 0.76 -6.55
N THR A 235 7.95 0.20 -7.00
CA THR A 235 8.90 0.90 -7.87
C THR A 235 9.53 -0.04 -8.86
N GLY A 236 9.76 0.45 -10.06
CA GLY A 236 10.37 -0.34 -11.12
C GLY A 236 10.18 0.29 -12.49
N LYS A 237 10.76 -0.35 -13.49
CA LYS A 237 10.64 0.05 -14.89
C LYS A 237 9.72 -0.90 -15.63
N ARG A 238 8.67 -0.36 -16.25
CA ARG A 238 7.67 -1.10 -17.05
C ARG A 238 7.06 -2.28 -16.31
N ILE A 239 6.77 -2.07 -15.02
CA ILE A 239 6.05 -3.05 -14.23
C ILE A 239 4.56 -3.03 -14.57
N THR A 240 3.93 -4.19 -14.53
CA THR A 240 2.51 -4.40 -14.82
C THR A 240 1.74 -4.93 -13.61
N SER A 241 2.46 -5.38 -12.59
CA SER A 241 1.90 -5.89 -11.34
C SER A 241 2.76 -5.49 -10.15
N ALA A 242 2.17 -5.56 -8.97
CA ALA A 242 2.83 -5.34 -7.69
C ALA A 242 2.68 -6.56 -6.78
N ASN A 243 3.72 -6.86 -6.00
CA ASN A 243 3.65 -7.84 -4.93
C ASN A 243 3.40 -7.10 -3.61
N LEU A 244 2.23 -7.32 -3.03
CA LEU A 244 1.84 -6.78 -1.73
C LEU A 244 1.99 -7.88 -0.68
N THR A 245 2.47 -7.53 0.50
CA THR A 245 2.62 -8.45 1.63
C THR A 245 1.83 -7.96 2.82
N GLY A 246 1.24 -8.88 3.54
CA GLY A 246 0.46 -8.57 4.72
C GLY A 246 0.43 -9.73 5.70
N THR A 247 -0.21 -9.49 6.82
CA THR A 247 -0.40 -10.50 7.86
C THR A 247 -1.85 -10.54 8.30
N ALA A 248 -2.31 -11.73 8.67
CA ALA A 248 -3.62 -11.88 9.27
C ALA A 248 -3.55 -12.79 10.50
N THR A 249 -4.54 -12.65 11.37
CA THR A 249 -4.73 -13.51 12.53
C THR A 249 -6.16 -14.00 12.56
N VAL A 250 -6.35 -15.32 12.57
CA VAL A 250 -7.67 -15.95 12.64
C VAL A 250 -7.83 -16.59 14.00
N SER A 251 -8.95 -16.29 14.67
CA SER A 251 -9.30 -16.83 15.99
C SER A 251 -10.74 -17.35 15.98
N GLY A 252 -11.06 -18.23 16.96
CA GLY A 252 -12.40 -18.78 17.07
C GLY A 252 -12.66 -19.96 16.12
N ILE A 253 -11.63 -20.64 15.62
CA ILE A 253 -11.80 -21.86 14.82
C ILE A 253 -12.25 -22.96 15.78
N GLY A 254 -13.49 -23.44 15.63
CA GLY A 254 -14.01 -24.53 16.47
C GLY A 254 -13.31 -25.84 16.13
N LEU A 255 -12.77 -26.51 17.14
CA LEU A 255 -12.22 -27.87 17.06
C LEU A 255 -13.28 -28.86 17.56
N GLY A 256 -13.67 -29.78 16.70
CA GLY A 256 -14.63 -30.83 17.00
C GLY A 256 -14.18 -32.19 16.47
N GLY A 257 -15.12 -33.13 16.42
CA GLY A 257 -14.91 -34.46 15.90
C GLY A 257 -15.04 -35.56 16.95
N THR A 258 -14.62 -36.79 16.65
CA THR A 258 -14.74 -37.96 17.50
C THR A 258 -13.36 -38.48 17.88
N ILE A 259 -13.25 -39.10 19.05
CA ILE A 259 -12.05 -39.80 19.53
C ILE A 259 -12.41 -41.18 20.08
N LYS A 260 -11.54 -42.15 19.80
CA LYS A 260 -11.43 -43.41 20.51
C LYS A 260 -10.03 -43.56 21.07
N ALA A 261 -9.90 -44.01 22.29
CA ALA A 261 -8.63 -44.15 22.97
C ALA A 261 -8.67 -45.31 23.96
N ASP A 262 -7.51 -45.82 24.31
CA ASP A 262 -7.37 -46.83 25.35
C ASP A 262 -6.53 -46.25 26.53
N THR A 263 -6.96 -46.58 27.74
CA THR A 263 -6.20 -46.24 28.94
C THR A 263 -5.14 -47.27 29.24
N ASP A 264 -4.13 -46.90 30.08
CA ASP A 264 -3.13 -47.83 30.56
C ASP A 264 -3.70 -49.01 31.35
N LEU A 265 -4.98 -48.92 31.78
CA LEU A 265 -5.73 -49.99 32.44
C LEU A 265 -6.57 -50.84 31.47
N GLY A 266 -6.47 -50.63 30.15
CA GLY A 266 -7.24 -51.32 29.13
C GLY A 266 -8.69 -50.90 29.04
N ILE A 267 -9.05 -49.73 29.57
CA ILE A 267 -10.41 -49.20 29.51
C ILE A 267 -10.52 -48.33 28.27
N GLY A 268 -11.48 -48.66 27.39
CA GLY A 268 -11.75 -47.85 26.20
C GLY A 268 -12.39 -46.51 26.56
N VAL A 269 -11.90 -45.42 25.98
CA VAL A 269 -12.43 -44.06 26.08
C VAL A 269 -12.98 -43.65 24.72
N SER A 270 -14.20 -43.16 24.64
CA SER A 270 -14.78 -42.62 23.40
C SER A 270 -15.68 -41.43 23.67
N GLY A 271 -15.68 -40.48 22.75
CA GLY A 271 -16.52 -39.26 22.89
C GLY A 271 -16.32 -38.29 21.75
N ASN A 272 -17.06 -37.18 21.82
CA ASN A 272 -16.97 -36.08 20.89
C ASN A 272 -16.02 -35.01 21.50
N LEU A 273 -15.09 -34.52 20.70
CA LEU A 273 -14.19 -33.40 21.08
C LEU A 273 -14.89 -32.05 20.91
N SER A 274 -14.52 -31.09 21.75
CA SER A 274 -14.98 -29.69 21.62
C SER A 274 -13.91 -28.77 22.18
N GLY A 275 -13.44 -27.85 21.37
CA GLY A 275 -12.47 -26.82 21.75
C GLY A 275 -12.45 -25.67 20.75
N THR A 276 -11.50 -24.77 20.95
CA THR A 276 -11.35 -23.59 20.10
C THR A 276 -9.87 -23.36 19.83
N ILE A 277 -9.55 -23.00 18.58
CA ILE A 277 -8.20 -22.62 18.17
C ILE A 277 -8.19 -21.11 17.93
N ASN A 278 -7.25 -20.42 18.55
CA ASN A 278 -7.06 -18.99 18.45
C ASN A 278 -5.67 -18.66 17.93
N ASN A 279 -5.53 -17.42 17.43
CA ASN A 279 -4.27 -16.79 17.03
C ASN A 279 -3.53 -17.57 15.92
N LEU A 280 -4.26 -18.17 14.97
CA LEU A 280 -3.64 -18.72 13.78
C LEU A 280 -3.08 -17.57 12.94
N GLY A 281 -1.74 -17.46 12.88
CA GLY A 281 -1.04 -16.50 12.04
C GLY A 281 -1.09 -16.88 10.56
N VAL A 282 -1.28 -15.90 9.69
CA VAL A 282 -1.28 -16.06 8.23
C VAL A 282 -0.39 -15.01 7.60
N ASN A 283 0.57 -15.43 6.78
CA ASN A 283 1.38 -14.55 5.96
C ASN A 283 0.77 -14.48 4.55
N VAL A 284 0.25 -13.32 4.21
CA VAL A 284 -0.45 -13.09 2.95
C VAL A 284 0.49 -12.44 1.96
N THR A 285 0.55 -12.96 0.74
CA THR A 285 1.21 -12.34 -0.40
C THR A 285 0.22 -12.20 -1.54
N VAL A 286 0.11 -11.01 -2.10
CA VAL A 286 -0.80 -10.71 -3.21
C VAL A 286 0.01 -10.24 -4.39
N ASN A 287 -0.05 -10.94 -5.52
CA ASN A 287 0.42 -10.44 -6.80
C ASN A 287 -0.76 -9.79 -7.52
N GLU A 288 -0.82 -8.45 -7.52
CA GLU A 288 -1.93 -7.68 -8.05
C GLU A 288 -1.55 -6.96 -9.34
N ASP A 289 -2.40 -7.03 -10.36
CA ASP A 289 -2.23 -6.26 -11.60
C ASP A 289 -2.45 -4.76 -11.33
N LEU A 290 -1.55 -3.90 -11.83
CA LEU A 290 -1.65 -2.46 -11.64
C LEU A 290 -2.89 -1.83 -12.29
N GLY A 291 -3.53 -2.53 -13.22
CA GLY A 291 -4.79 -2.11 -13.80
C GLY A 291 -5.97 -2.03 -12.81
N TYR A 292 -5.80 -2.55 -11.59
CA TYR A 292 -6.77 -2.43 -10.49
C TYR A 292 -6.42 -1.34 -9.47
N PHE A 293 -5.38 -0.55 -9.72
CA PHE A 293 -5.00 0.59 -8.88
C PHE A 293 -5.58 1.86 -9.48
N HIS A 294 -6.54 2.48 -8.81
CA HIS A 294 -7.36 3.51 -9.46
C HIS A 294 -7.28 4.89 -8.82
N LYS A 295 -6.97 5.03 -7.52
CA LYS A 295 -7.23 6.28 -6.80
C LYS A 295 -6.06 6.79 -5.97
N VAL A 296 -5.67 8.03 -6.22
CA VAL A 296 -4.68 8.78 -5.43
C VAL A 296 -5.29 10.09 -4.97
N ASN A 297 -5.42 10.28 -3.67
CA ASN A 297 -5.74 11.59 -3.10
C ASN A 297 -4.46 12.39 -2.97
N LEU A 298 -4.31 13.43 -3.78
CA LEU A 298 -3.20 14.38 -3.70
C LEU A 298 -3.51 15.40 -2.62
N ASN A 299 -2.70 15.45 -1.58
CA ASN A 299 -2.96 16.24 -0.37
C ASN A 299 -1.88 17.27 -0.06
N GLY A 300 -1.26 17.82 -1.10
CA GLY A 300 -0.23 18.84 -0.97
C GLY A 300 1.20 18.31 -1.14
N THR A 301 1.38 17.01 -1.33
CA THR A 301 2.68 16.43 -1.66
C THR A 301 2.94 16.54 -3.15
N ALA A 302 4.18 16.81 -3.54
CA ALA A 302 4.58 16.88 -4.94
C ALA A 302 4.45 15.51 -5.63
N ALA A 303 3.97 15.54 -6.87
CA ALA A 303 4.12 14.47 -7.84
C ALA A 303 5.02 14.94 -8.97
N SER A 304 5.73 14.04 -9.64
CA SER A 304 6.61 14.45 -10.72
C SER A 304 6.60 13.47 -11.89
N LEU A 305 6.69 14.03 -13.10
CA LEU A 305 6.92 13.29 -14.32
C LEU A 305 8.27 13.72 -14.91
N SER A 306 9.18 12.76 -15.10
CA SER A 306 10.51 13.05 -15.61
C SER A 306 10.90 12.14 -16.76
N MET A 307 11.84 12.60 -17.58
CA MET A 307 12.49 11.80 -18.61
C MET A 307 13.99 12.04 -18.55
N GLN A 308 14.77 10.96 -18.53
CA GLN A 308 16.22 11.04 -18.39
C GLN A 308 16.96 10.00 -19.24
N LYS A 309 18.16 10.38 -19.68
CA LYS A 309 19.06 9.52 -20.46
C LYS A 309 19.85 8.53 -19.61
N GLN A 310 19.94 8.77 -18.30
CA GLN A 310 20.63 7.92 -17.32
C GLN A 310 19.88 7.95 -15.99
N ASN A 311 20.20 7.04 -15.09
CA ASN A 311 19.60 7.06 -13.75
C ASN A 311 19.95 8.36 -13.03
N LEU A 312 18.95 9.02 -12.46
CA LEU A 312 19.06 10.30 -11.76
C LEU A 312 18.27 10.27 -10.45
N ILE A 313 18.84 10.87 -9.42
CA ILE A 313 18.09 11.24 -8.22
C ILE A 313 17.76 12.72 -8.36
N TRP A 314 16.51 13.03 -8.69
CA TRP A 314 16.07 14.41 -8.77
C TRP A 314 16.06 15.06 -7.38
N PRO A 315 16.35 16.35 -7.24
CA PRO A 315 16.21 17.03 -5.95
C PRO A 315 14.82 16.78 -5.34
N ASP A 316 14.79 16.48 -4.05
CA ASP A 316 13.58 16.16 -3.27
C ASP A 316 12.80 14.92 -3.72
N ALA A 317 13.31 14.12 -4.66
CA ALA A 317 12.69 12.88 -5.08
C ALA A 317 12.80 11.78 -4.02
N LYS A 318 11.83 10.89 -4.00
CA LYS A 318 11.78 9.71 -3.11
C LYS A 318 12.43 8.49 -3.74
N SER A 319 12.72 8.55 -5.04
CA SER A 319 13.26 7.42 -5.80
C SER A 319 14.38 7.84 -6.76
N THR A 320 15.17 6.85 -7.18
CA THR A 320 16.08 7.03 -8.32
C THR A 320 15.28 6.82 -9.61
N ALA A 321 15.09 7.89 -10.37
CA ALA A 321 14.47 7.82 -11.69
C ALA A 321 15.38 7.05 -12.66
N GLN A 322 14.87 5.98 -13.25
CA GLN A 322 15.62 5.17 -14.21
C GLN A 322 15.53 5.77 -15.62
N THR A 323 16.40 5.35 -16.53
CA THR A 323 16.44 5.83 -17.93
C THR A 323 15.07 5.69 -18.61
N GLY A 324 14.66 6.73 -19.34
CA GLY A 324 13.34 6.83 -19.97
C GLY A 324 12.39 7.70 -19.17
N TRP A 325 11.09 7.49 -19.34
CA TRP A 325 10.06 8.19 -18.57
C TRP A 325 9.89 7.58 -17.19
N TRP A 326 9.62 8.45 -16.22
CA TRP A 326 9.47 8.08 -14.81
C TRP A 326 8.40 8.95 -14.14
N LEU A 327 7.39 8.30 -13.57
CA LEU A 327 6.32 8.95 -12.80
C LEU A 327 6.51 8.67 -11.31
N GLU A 328 6.65 9.71 -10.51
CA GLU A 328 6.75 9.60 -9.06
C GLU A 328 5.49 10.13 -8.40
N LEU A 329 4.83 9.28 -7.62
CA LEU A 329 3.64 9.59 -6.85
C LEU A 329 3.94 9.30 -5.38
N SER A 330 4.16 10.37 -4.60
CA SER A 330 4.50 10.24 -3.18
C SER A 330 3.28 10.15 -2.26
N ASN A 331 2.08 10.54 -2.76
CA ASN A 331 0.83 10.34 -2.04
C ASN A 331 0.40 8.88 -2.12
N PRO A 332 -0.07 8.29 -1.00
CA PRO A 332 -0.49 6.90 -0.99
C PRO A 332 -1.69 6.63 -1.90
N ILE A 333 -1.59 5.56 -2.68
CA ILE A 333 -2.67 5.02 -3.50
C ILE A 333 -3.62 4.24 -2.59
N ASP A 334 -4.90 4.56 -2.67
CA ASP A 334 -5.97 3.80 -2.01
C ASP A 334 -6.27 2.57 -2.86
N ILE A 335 -6.03 1.39 -2.30
CA ILE A 335 -6.20 0.12 -3.01
C ILE A 335 -7.56 -0.55 -2.74
N GLY A 336 -8.43 0.09 -1.95
CA GLY A 336 -9.79 -0.38 -1.69
C GLY A 336 -9.86 -1.62 -0.81
N ASP A 337 -10.77 -2.56 -1.15
CA ASP A 337 -10.98 -3.79 -0.38
C ASP A 337 -9.95 -4.87 -0.74
N VAL A 338 -9.32 -5.43 0.28
CA VAL A 338 -8.31 -6.48 0.16
C VAL A 338 -8.78 -7.81 0.76
N SER A 339 -10.09 -7.99 0.93
CA SER A 339 -10.69 -9.22 1.48
C SER A 339 -10.76 -10.31 0.41
N PRO A 340 -9.93 -11.38 0.48
CA PRO A 340 -9.95 -12.44 -0.52
C PRO A 340 -11.17 -13.35 -0.38
N LEU A 341 -11.70 -13.83 -1.49
CA LEU A 341 -12.70 -14.89 -1.53
C LEU A 341 -12.10 -16.27 -1.22
N LYS A 342 -10.80 -16.46 -1.51
CA LYS A 342 -10.07 -17.68 -1.21
C LYS A 342 -9.92 -17.84 0.30
N THR A 343 -10.16 -19.04 0.81
CA THR A 343 -9.96 -19.37 2.23
C THR A 343 -8.50 -19.71 2.53
N VAL A 344 -8.09 -19.50 3.77
CA VAL A 344 -6.80 -19.95 4.30
C VAL A 344 -6.81 -21.48 4.44
N ASP A 345 -5.81 -22.15 3.88
CA ASP A 345 -5.65 -23.59 4.01
C ASP A 345 -5.03 -23.92 5.38
N ILE A 346 -5.74 -24.69 6.20
CA ILE A 346 -5.20 -25.20 7.47
C ILE A 346 -4.32 -26.41 7.17
N THR A 347 -3.02 -26.24 7.30
CA THR A 347 -2.03 -27.27 6.97
C THR A 347 -1.98 -28.38 8.04
N LYS A 348 -1.44 -29.56 7.69
CA LYS A 348 -1.21 -30.65 8.65
C LYS A 348 -0.33 -30.25 9.82
N ASP A 349 0.64 -29.36 9.60
CA ASP A 349 1.55 -28.86 10.65
C ASP A 349 0.80 -28.03 11.69
N VAL A 350 -0.14 -27.18 11.26
CA VAL A 350 -1.05 -26.43 12.16
C VAL A 350 -1.90 -27.37 13.00
N VAL A 351 -2.49 -28.39 12.37
CA VAL A 351 -3.29 -29.39 13.09
C VAL A 351 -2.42 -30.19 14.06
N SER A 352 -1.22 -30.55 13.67
CA SER A 352 -0.28 -31.26 14.55
C SER A 352 0.11 -30.43 15.77
N ALA A 353 0.43 -29.14 15.60
CA ALA A 353 0.72 -28.21 16.70
C ALA A 353 -0.52 -28.04 17.61
N THR A 354 -1.71 -27.99 17.03
CA THR A 354 -2.98 -27.99 17.77
C THR A 354 -3.10 -29.22 18.68
N LEU A 355 -2.83 -30.42 18.13
CA LEU A 355 -2.95 -31.68 18.88
C LEU A 355 -1.92 -31.82 20.00
N ASP A 356 -0.74 -31.21 19.86
CA ASP A 356 0.23 -31.15 20.96
C ASP A 356 -0.30 -30.36 22.16
N GLN A 357 -0.93 -29.20 21.90
CA GLN A 357 -1.54 -28.40 22.96
C GLN A 357 -2.78 -29.08 23.55
N VAL A 358 -3.63 -29.71 22.72
CA VAL A 358 -4.76 -30.52 23.18
C VAL A 358 -4.28 -31.63 24.11
N SER A 359 -3.23 -32.36 23.73
CA SER A 359 -2.65 -33.41 24.57
C SER A 359 -2.08 -32.89 25.87
N ALA A 360 -1.40 -31.73 25.83
CA ALA A 360 -0.91 -31.07 27.04
C ALA A 360 -2.04 -30.62 27.98
N TYR A 361 -3.15 -30.10 27.41
CA TYR A 361 -4.34 -29.72 28.19
C TYR A 361 -5.02 -30.95 28.84
N LEU A 362 -5.30 -31.99 28.05
CA LEU A 362 -5.92 -33.23 28.53
C LEU A 362 -5.03 -34.02 29.47
N GLY A 363 -3.72 -33.82 29.41
CA GLY A 363 -2.72 -34.43 30.31
C GLY A 363 -2.69 -33.82 31.69
N GLN A 364 -3.42 -32.73 31.97
CA GLN A 364 -3.53 -32.13 33.30
C GLN A 364 -4.61 -32.85 34.12
N LYS A 365 -4.32 -33.17 35.35
CA LYS A 365 -5.25 -33.86 36.27
C LYS A 365 -6.58 -33.12 36.47
N SER A 366 -6.56 -31.79 36.40
CA SER A 366 -7.77 -30.92 36.45
C SER A 366 -8.68 -31.14 35.26
N HIS A 367 -8.15 -31.43 34.10
CA HIS A 367 -8.86 -31.60 32.83
C HIS A 367 -9.05 -33.07 32.44
N ALA A 368 -8.76 -34.00 33.39
CA ALA A 368 -8.95 -35.44 33.13
C ALA A 368 -10.37 -35.76 32.78
N VAL A 369 -10.56 -36.57 31.71
CA VAL A 369 -11.85 -37.00 31.17
C VAL A 369 -12.58 -37.81 32.23
N ASN A 370 -13.82 -37.45 32.57
CA ASN A 370 -14.63 -38.16 33.58
C ASN A 370 -15.31 -39.38 32.93
N CYS A 371 -15.00 -40.58 33.43
CA CYS A 371 -15.46 -41.88 32.91
C CYS A 371 -16.58 -42.53 33.71
N GLY A 372 -17.22 -41.79 34.62
CA GLY A 372 -18.28 -42.36 35.45
C GLY A 372 -17.81 -43.16 36.68
N ILE A 373 -18.72 -43.87 37.32
CA ILE A 373 -18.47 -44.43 38.68
C ILE A 373 -17.56 -45.67 38.63
N LEU A 374 -17.75 -46.54 37.67
CA LEU A 374 -17.10 -47.85 37.63
C LEU A 374 -15.91 -47.98 36.63
N ALA A 375 -15.71 -47.01 35.80
CA ALA A 375 -14.61 -46.93 34.82
C ALA A 375 -14.39 -48.22 33.96
N LEU A 376 -15.43 -49.05 33.77
CA LEU A 376 -15.36 -50.28 32.97
C LEU A 376 -15.47 -49.97 31.46
N SER A 377 -16.11 -48.86 31.10
CA SER A 377 -16.09 -48.28 29.77
C SER A 377 -16.31 -46.78 29.91
N CYS A 378 -15.51 -45.99 29.21
CA CYS A 378 -15.60 -44.55 29.27
C CYS A 378 -16.25 -43.98 27.99
N VAL A 379 -17.56 -44.14 27.89
CA VAL A 379 -18.38 -43.49 26.86
C VAL A 379 -18.81 -42.14 27.43
N VAL A 380 -18.20 -41.07 26.97
CA VAL A 380 -18.51 -39.72 27.43
C VAL A 380 -19.80 -39.27 26.75
N ALA A 381 -20.91 -39.23 27.52
CA ALA A 381 -22.21 -38.80 26.99
C ALA A 381 -22.26 -37.33 26.55
N GLY A 382 -21.32 -36.51 27.08
CA GLY A 382 -21.16 -35.13 26.69
C GLY A 382 -19.99 -34.93 25.71
N LYS A 383 -19.44 -33.73 25.72
CA LYS A 383 -18.24 -33.39 24.93
C LYS A 383 -17.01 -33.50 25.82
N ILE A 384 -15.90 -34.00 25.25
CA ILE A 384 -14.58 -33.94 25.84
C ILE A 384 -14.03 -32.55 25.50
N ASP A 385 -13.92 -31.69 26.52
CA ASP A 385 -13.32 -30.36 26.37
C ASP A 385 -11.84 -30.50 26.11
N THR A 386 -11.38 -29.93 24.99
CA THR A 386 -9.98 -29.87 24.58
C THR A 386 -9.32 -28.54 24.92
N GLY A 387 -10.08 -27.65 25.56
CA GLY A 387 -9.63 -26.32 25.95
C GLY A 387 -9.49 -25.36 24.77
N THR A 388 -8.77 -24.28 25.03
CA THR A 388 -8.39 -23.28 24.02
C THR A 388 -6.94 -23.50 23.63
N VAL A 389 -6.74 -23.72 22.35
CA VAL A 389 -5.40 -23.82 21.73
C VAL A 389 -4.98 -22.43 21.27
N ASP A 390 -3.77 -22.01 21.66
CA ASP A 390 -3.17 -20.76 21.25
C ASP A 390 -2.00 -21.00 20.27
N LEU A 391 -2.17 -20.57 19.03
CA LEU A 391 -1.17 -20.72 17.98
C LEU A 391 -0.28 -19.47 17.80
N SER A 392 -0.29 -18.51 18.71
CA SER A 392 0.52 -17.29 18.64
C SER A 392 2.02 -17.53 18.49
N ASN A 393 2.50 -18.66 19.05
CA ASN A 393 3.90 -19.08 18.97
C ASN A 393 4.18 -20.14 17.87
N SER A 394 3.17 -20.47 17.05
CA SER A 394 3.31 -21.40 15.95
C SER A 394 3.72 -20.66 14.66
N ALA A 395 4.30 -21.40 13.70
CA ALA A 395 4.61 -20.84 12.41
C ALA A 395 3.34 -20.38 11.68
N SER A 396 3.38 -19.19 11.09
CA SER A 396 2.27 -18.67 10.29
C SER A 396 2.08 -19.48 9.00
N VAL A 397 0.84 -19.63 8.56
CA VAL A 397 0.48 -20.30 7.32
C VAL A 397 0.67 -19.34 6.15
N PRO A 398 1.34 -19.73 5.05
CA PRO A 398 1.42 -18.89 3.87
C PRO A 398 0.10 -18.90 3.09
N MET A 399 -0.32 -17.73 2.62
CA MET A 399 -1.47 -17.55 1.73
C MET A 399 -1.06 -16.73 0.52
N GLY A 400 -0.88 -17.39 -0.62
CA GLY A 400 -0.61 -16.74 -1.91
C GLY A 400 -1.90 -16.43 -2.66
N LEU A 401 -2.02 -15.19 -3.12
CA LEU A 401 -3.14 -14.67 -3.89
C LEU A 401 -2.63 -14.07 -5.19
N THR A 402 -3.41 -14.19 -6.25
CA THR A 402 -3.14 -13.55 -7.53
C THR A 402 -4.42 -12.89 -8.00
N ASN A 403 -4.34 -11.62 -8.35
CA ASN A 403 -5.45 -10.80 -8.79
C ASN A 403 -6.65 -10.87 -7.84
N LEU A 404 -6.58 -10.09 -6.75
CA LEU A 404 -7.73 -9.88 -5.84
C LEU A 404 -8.88 -9.16 -6.52
N VAL A 405 -8.59 -8.47 -7.65
CA VAL A 405 -9.56 -7.56 -8.29
C VAL A 405 -9.98 -6.50 -7.28
N LEU A 406 -9.07 -5.62 -6.93
CA LEU A 406 -9.27 -4.55 -5.95
C LEU A 406 -10.52 -3.72 -6.29
N THR A 407 -11.47 -3.67 -5.38
CA THR A 407 -12.74 -2.96 -5.54
C THR A 407 -12.94 -1.93 -4.42
N ASN A 408 -14.06 -1.19 -4.45
CA ASN A 408 -14.42 -0.24 -3.40
C ASN A 408 -13.39 0.89 -3.16
N GLN A 409 -12.66 1.29 -4.20
CA GLN A 409 -11.80 2.48 -4.12
C GLN A 409 -12.63 3.77 -4.10
N ASN A 410 -13.90 3.68 -4.48
CA ASN A 410 -14.94 4.72 -4.36
C ASN A 410 -14.52 6.07 -4.92
N PHE A 411 -14.57 6.21 -6.23
CA PHE A 411 -14.44 7.50 -6.89
C PHE A 411 -15.48 7.65 -8.01
N ALA A 412 -15.90 8.87 -8.24
CA ALA A 412 -16.76 9.18 -9.38
C ALA A 412 -15.91 9.49 -10.62
N PRO A 413 -16.34 9.10 -11.83
CA PRO A 413 -15.66 9.50 -13.07
C PRO A 413 -15.60 11.03 -13.19
N ASN A 414 -14.54 11.54 -13.82
CA ASN A 414 -14.41 12.94 -14.16
C ASN A 414 -14.77 13.15 -15.64
N CYS A 415 -15.96 13.72 -15.89
CA CYS A 415 -16.52 13.92 -17.22
C CYS A 415 -16.59 15.41 -17.57
N TYR A 416 -15.46 16.08 -17.63
CA TYR A 416 -15.39 17.48 -17.97
C TYR A 416 -15.60 17.71 -19.47
N GLY A 417 -16.46 18.66 -19.82
CA GLY A 417 -16.59 19.18 -21.19
C GLY A 417 -17.20 18.23 -22.22
N ASN A 418 -18.16 17.39 -21.85
CA ASN A 418 -18.84 16.43 -22.74
C ASN A 418 -17.89 15.39 -23.38
N LEU A 419 -16.88 14.96 -22.67
CA LEU A 419 -15.97 13.92 -23.14
C LEU A 419 -16.69 12.57 -23.28
N LYS A 420 -16.58 11.95 -24.46
CA LYS A 420 -17.32 10.72 -24.83
C LYS A 420 -16.83 9.47 -24.10
N PHE A 421 -15.74 9.52 -23.35
CA PHE A 421 -15.23 8.34 -22.63
C PHE A 421 -15.79 8.22 -21.19
N CYS A 422 -16.63 9.13 -20.81
CA CYS A 422 -17.47 9.03 -19.65
C CYS A 422 -18.82 8.48 -20.03
#